data_9efdb19839716768817ffe11ac5c25d0
#
_entry.id   9efdb19839716768817ffe11ac5c25d0
#
_cell.length_a   1.000
_cell.length_b   1.000
_cell.length_c   1.000
_cell.angle_alpha   90.00
_cell.angle_beta   90.00
_cell.angle_gamma   90.00
#
_symmetry.space_group_name_H-M   'P 1'
#
loop_
_entity.id
_entity.type
_entity.pdbx_description
1 polymer ?
#
loop_
_entity_poly.entity_id
_entity_poly.type
_entity_poly.pdbx_seq_one_letter_code
_entity_poly.pdbx_strand_id
1 'polypeptide(L)'
;RVGIASFVGVCMSYVLGAVLEAFDVDNVVMPSLFGSTVMFVCASMLMWVERMFVRAMFDVFKSDKALPVAIYGTQNGGVSLANSIMLMKDQPYMLQAFISDGDDMRKTYLFGKKVFLNQKGIAAIMKALHVKVLFVSPLKSDDFRNNQQMIDEFVQAGIKIMMMLAAEEWDGKSDLTFNQLHEIEIEDLLPRDKIEVDMNAIGAMLKGKRVLITGAAGSIGSEMVRQVAVFKPAELTLIDQAETPMHKIRLMMARQFADVKNETIVGSITDKAFMEKIFADHRPEYVFHAAAYKHVPMMEDNPAMAVRNNVNGTRVIADLAVKYGTKKFVMISTDKAVNPTNVMGCSKRICEIYCQSLNQAIVDGRVEGVTQFVTTRFGNVLGSNGSVIPIFKELIRKGGPVTVTHPDIIRYFMLIPEACKLVLEAGTMGKGGEIFVFDMGKPVKIVDLARRMISLSGAKNIEIKFTGLREGEKLYEELLSTKENTIPTQNPKIMVAKVREYDYEVAKKNEDELLQISFTHDDMAIVKKMKEIVPEYKSQVSKYQVLDK
;
A
#
# COMPACT_ATOMS: atom_id res chain seq x y z
N ARG A 1 4.37 -19.28 48.07
CA ARG A 1 4.93 -18.07 48.73
C ARG A 1 4.14 -17.72 50.01
N VAL A 2 2.80 -17.70 49.98
CA VAL A 2 1.95 -17.43 51.19
C VAL A 2 2.24 -18.43 52.28
N GLY A 3 2.23 -19.74 51.99
CA GLY A 3 2.53 -20.76 53.00
C GLY A 3 3.94 -20.66 53.59
N ILE A 4 4.94 -20.26 52.79
CA ILE A 4 6.30 -20.01 53.28
C ILE A 4 6.31 -18.81 54.24
N ALA A 5 5.63 -17.71 53.90
CA ALA A 5 5.57 -16.51 54.75
C ALA A 5 4.85 -16.83 56.09
N SER A 6 3.74 -17.59 56.05
CA SER A 6 3.03 -18.02 57.27
C SER A 6 3.90 -18.95 58.14
N PHE A 7 4.64 -19.87 57.52
CA PHE A 7 5.55 -20.78 58.22
C PHE A 7 6.69 -20.00 58.90
N VAL A 8 7.30 -19.06 58.17
CA VAL A 8 8.35 -18.18 58.75
C VAL A 8 7.78 -17.37 59.92
N GLY A 9 6.57 -16.84 59.81
CA GLY A 9 5.89 -16.11 60.90
C GLY A 9 5.68 -16.98 62.17
N VAL A 10 5.25 -18.24 61.98
CA VAL A 10 5.14 -19.19 63.12
C VAL A 10 6.51 -19.49 63.72
N CYS A 11 7.54 -19.77 62.91
CA CYS A 11 8.89 -19.99 63.42
C CYS A 11 9.44 -18.78 64.19
N MET A 12 9.19 -17.56 63.67
CA MET A 12 9.60 -16.33 64.35
C MET A 12 8.88 -16.16 65.72
N SER A 13 7.61 -16.54 65.83
CA SER A 13 6.89 -16.48 67.11
C SER A 13 7.46 -17.43 68.17
N TYR A 14 7.94 -18.63 67.78
CA TYR A 14 8.64 -19.55 68.65
C TYR A 14 10.03 -19.01 69.07
N VAL A 15 10.77 -18.46 68.13
CA VAL A 15 12.10 -17.84 68.41
C VAL A 15 11.93 -16.67 69.37
N LEU A 16 10.97 -15.79 69.09
CA LEU A 16 10.70 -14.64 69.94
C LEU A 16 10.24 -15.09 71.35
N GLY A 17 9.37 -16.08 71.45
CA GLY A 17 8.97 -16.64 72.72
C GLY A 17 10.14 -17.19 73.53
N ALA A 18 11.00 -17.98 72.93
CA ALA A 18 12.19 -18.52 73.55
C ALA A 18 13.18 -17.43 74.00
N VAL A 19 13.34 -16.35 73.23
CA VAL A 19 14.16 -15.20 73.59
C VAL A 19 13.56 -14.48 74.81
N LEU A 20 12.26 -14.22 74.83
CA LEU A 20 11.58 -13.54 75.94
C LEU A 20 11.64 -14.38 77.24
N GLU A 21 11.50 -15.70 77.13
CA GLU A 21 11.66 -16.63 78.26
C GLU A 21 13.12 -16.60 78.79
N ALA A 22 14.11 -16.51 77.92
CA ALA A 22 15.53 -16.41 78.32
C ALA A 22 15.89 -15.08 79.01
N PHE A 23 15.06 -14.03 78.84
CA PHE A 23 15.18 -12.73 79.52
C PHE A 23 14.28 -12.59 80.75
N ASP A 24 13.70 -13.71 81.26
CA ASP A 24 12.89 -13.77 82.46
C ASP A 24 11.66 -12.82 82.44
N VAL A 25 11.03 -12.68 81.25
CA VAL A 25 9.83 -11.87 81.07
C VAL A 25 8.62 -12.69 81.58
N ASP A 26 7.99 -12.24 82.69
CA ASP A 26 6.83 -12.91 83.30
C ASP A 26 5.64 -13.00 82.30
N ASN A 27 4.93 -14.16 82.34
CA ASN A 27 3.73 -14.45 81.57
C ASN A 27 3.87 -14.73 80.09
N VAL A 28 5.06 -15.10 79.57
CA VAL A 28 5.20 -15.60 78.22
C VAL A 28 4.64 -17.01 78.08
N VAL A 29 3.47 -17.15 77.40
CA VAL A 29 2.85 -18.46 77.11
C VAL A 29 3.31 -18.93 75.75
N MET A 30 4.17 -19.95 75.68
CA MET A 30 4.55 -20.60 74.42
C MET A 30 3.33 -21.25 73.75
N PRO A 31 3.07 -20.98 72.46
CA PRO A 31 1.92 -21.57 71.78
C PRO A 31 2.12 -23.08 71.68
N SER A 32 1.07 -23.86 72.04
CA SER A 32 1.08 -25.31 71.85
C SER A 32 1.18 -25.69 70.38
N LEU A 33 1.66 -26.90 70.09
CA LEU A 33 1.76 -27.38 68.68
C LEU A 33 0.43 -27.24 67.94
N PHE A 34 -0.68 -27.50 68.61
CA PHE A 34 -2.04 -27.33 68.12
C PHE A 34 -2.35 -25.86 67.84
N GLY A 35 -2.05 -24.97 68.77
CA GLY A 35 -2.23 -23.52 68.59
C GLY A 35 -1.42 -22.95 67.43
N SER A 36 -0.17 -23.40 67.28
CA SER A 36 0.70 -23.01 66.15
C SER A 36 0.18 -23.50 64.82
N THR A 37 -0.34 -24.70 64.75
CA THR A 37 -0.96 -25.24 63.53
C THR A 37 -2.22 -24.45 63.14
N VAL A 38 -3.09 -24.13 64.12
CA VAL A 38 -4.27 -23.30 63.88
C VAL A 38 -3.86 -21.90 63.39
N MET A 39 -2.88 -21.29 64.05
CA MET A 39 -2.36 -19.95 63.65
C MET A 39 -1.78 -19.96 62.23
N PHE A 40 -1.03 -21.01 61.86
CA PHE A 40 -0.52 -21.20 60.51
C PHE A 40 -1.63 -21.27 59.45
N VAL A 41 -2.66 -22.09 59.72
CA VAL A 41 -3.79 -22.26 58.80
C VAL A 41 -4.59 -20.97 58.68
N CYS A 42 -4.92 -20.32 59.80
CA CYS A 42 -5.66 -19.05 59.79
C CYS A 42 -4.88 -17.92 59.10
N ALA A 43 -3.59 -17.77 59.38
CA ALA A 43 -2.74 -16.77 58.72
C ALA A 43 -2.60 -17.03 57.20
N SER A 44 -2.45 -18.31 56.84
CA SER A 44 -2.39 -18.68 55.41
C SER A 44 -3.69 -18.39 54.68
N MET A 45 -4.83 -18.69 55.27
CA MET A 45 -6.16 -18.38 54.74
C MET A 45 -6.36 -16.86 54.62
N LEU A 46 -6.05 -16.11 55.66
CA LEU A 46 -6.25 -14.66 55.68
C LEU A 46 -5.41 -13.97 54.59
N MET A 47 -4.12 -14.32 54.48
CA MET A 47 -3.25 -13.80 53.44
C MET A 47 -3.70 -14.22 52.03
N TRP A 48 -4.30 -15.40 51.88
CA TRP A 48 -4.86 -15.85 50.62
C TRP A 48 -6.09 -15.04 50.22
N VAL A 49 -7.00 -14.81 51.17
CA VAL A 49 -8.22 -13.98 50.99
C VAL A 49 -7.82 -12.52 50.68
N GLU A 50 -6.89 -11.95 51.45
CA GLU A 50 -6.38 -10.60 51.20
C GLU A 50 -5.79 -10.47 49.82
N ARG A 51 -4.97 -11.44 49.42
CA ARG A 51 -4.36 -11.43 48.05
C ARG A 51 -5.43 -11.59 46.96
N MET A 52 -6.46 -12.39 47.14
CA MET A 52 -7.60 -12.48 46.22
C MET A 52 -8.35 -11.15 46.14
N PHE A 53 -8.61 -10.53 47.31
CA PHE A 53 -9.30 -9.24 47.36
C PHE A 53 -8.50 -8.11 46.69
N VAL A 54 -7.22 -7.98 47.00
CA VAL A 54 -6.34 -7.00 46.35
C VAL A 54 -6.25 -7.24 44.84
N ARG A 55 -6.18 -8.51 44.43
CA ARG A 55 -6.16 -8.84 43.00
C ARG A 55 -7.49 -8.47 42.33
N ALA A 56 -8.63 -8.79 42.95
CA ALA A 56 -9.96 -8.43 42.43
C ALA A 56 -10.14 -6.90 42.38
N MET A 57 -9.72 -6.18 43.41
CA MET A 57 -9.69 -4.70 43.42
C MET A 57 -8.81 -4.13 42.30
N PHE A 58 -7.59 -4.66 42.14
CA PHE A 58 -6.70 -4.23 41.08
C PHE A 58 -7.28 -4.48 39.69
N ASP A 59 -7.95 -5.61 39.49
CA ASP A 59 -8.60 -5.94 38.22
C ASP A 59 -9.80 -5.01 37.94
N VAL A 60 -10.54 -4.59 38.96
CA VAL A 60 -11.65 -3.62 38.88
C VAL A 60 -11.12 -2.21 38.57
N PHE A 61 -10.11 -1.73 39.30
CA PHE A 61 -9.53 -0.39 39.06
C PHE A 61 -8.76 -0.25 37.74
N LYS A 62 -8.22 -1.37 37.21
CA LYS A 62 -7.52 -1.39 35.91
C LYS A 62 -8.49 -1.42 34.73
N SER A 63 -9.70 -1.94 34.92
CA SER A 63 -10.71 -2.14 33.88
C SER A 63 -11.26 -0.83 33.29
N ASP A 64 -11.27 0.28 34.02
CA ASP A 64 -11.93 1.52 33.60
C ASP A 64 -11.20 2.27 32.46
N LYS A 65 -9.95 1.95 32.16
CA LYS A 65 -9.16 2.59 31.09
C LYS A 65 -8.88 1.69 29.90
N ALA A 66 -9.08 0.38 30.01
CA ALA A 66 -8.75 -0.57 28.97
C ALA A 66 -9.87 -0.68 27.92
N LEU A 67 -9.52 -0.53 26.62
CA LEU A 67 -10.48 -0.68 25.52
C LEU A 67 -10.86 -2.15 25.34
N PRO A 68 -12.16 -2.53 25.40
CA PRO A 68 -12.63 -3.90 25.15
C PRO A 68 -12.41 -4.28 23.69
N VAL A 69 -11.75 -5.42 23.45
CA VAL A 69 -11.38 -5.88 22.11
C VAL A 69 -11.85 -7.29 21.82
N ALA A 70 -12.11 -7.59 20.56
CA ALA A 70 -12.28 -8.94 20.03
C ALA A 70 -11.16 -9.26 19.03
N ILE A 71 -10.84 -10.55 18.86
CA ILE A 71 -9.87 -11.04 17.90
C ILE A 71 -10.58 -11.90 16.86
N TYR A 72 -10.43 -11.56 15.57
CA TYR A 72 -10.85 -12.41 14.47
C TYR A 72 -9.71 -13.33 14.05
N GLY A 73 -9.90 -14.63 14.29
CA GLY A 73 -8.94 -15.71 14.10
C GLY A 73 -8.57 -16.40 15.42
N THR A 74 -8.58 -17.73 15.41
CA THR A 74 -8.38 -18.60 16.60
C THR A 74 -7.12 -19.46 16.50
N GLN A 75 -6.44 -19.45 15.34
CA GLN A 75 -5.18 -20.17 15.11
C GLN A 75 -3.96 -19.38 15.64
N ASN A 76 -2.75 -19.86 15.34
CA ASN A 76 -1.48 -19.31 15.85
C ASN A 76 -1.40 -17.78 15.86
N GLY A 77 -1.81 -17.10 14.79
CA GLY A 77 -1.79 -15.64 14.73
C GLY A 77 -2.73 -14.96 15.72
N GLY A 78 -3.94 -15.51 15.95
CA GLY A 78 -4.89 -15.00 16.94
C GLY A 78 -4.43 -15.28 18.37
N VAL A 79 -3.81 -16.44 18.60
CA VAL A 79 -3.22 -16.82 19.89
C VAL A 79 -2.04 -15.90 20.24
N SER A 80 -1.16 -15.63 19.30
CA SER A 80 -0.02 -14.71 19.49
C SER A 80 -0.50 -13.28 19.80
N LEU A 81 -1.52 -12.78 19.10
CA LEU A 81 -2.15 -11.50 19.39
C LEU A 81 -2.73 -11.44 20.80
N ALA A 82 -3.45 -12.48 21.23
CA ALA A 82 -4.00 -12.56 22.57
C ALA A 82 -2.90 -12.53 23.64
N ASN A 83 -1.83 -13.31 23.45
CA ASN A 83 -0.67 -13.29 24.33
C ASN A 83 -0.03 -11.89 24.41
N SER A 84 0.17 -11.24 23.28
CA SER A 84 0.74 -9.89 23.23
C SER A 84 -0.12 -8.88 23.99
N ILE A 85 -1.46 -8.94 23.86
CA ILE A 85 -2.39 -8.09 24.62
C ILE A 85 -2.24 -8.33 26.14
N MET A 86 -2.15 -9.60 26.57
CA MET A 86 -2.05 -9.93 27.99
C MET A 86 -0.71 -9.57 28.63
N LEU A 87 0.37 -9.58 27.85
CA LEU A 87 1.73 -9.30 28.32
C LEU A 87 2.07 -7.80 28.35
N MET A 88 1.23 -6.93 27.79
CA MET A 88 1.45 -5.49 27.80
C MET A 88 1.48 -4.89 29.21
N LYS A 89 2.54 -4.14 29.52
CA LYS A 89 2.72 -3.49 30.83
C LYS A 89 1.56 -2.57 31.23
N ASP A 90 1.02 -1.80 30.26
CA ASP A 90 -0.03 -0.79 30.52
C ASP A 90 -1.45 -1.30 30.24
N GLN A 91 -1.59 -2.51 29.71
CA GLN A 91 -2.85 -3.17 29.32
C GLN A 91 -3.91 -2.21 28.73
N PRO A 92 -3.60 -1.51 27.62
CA PRO A 92 -4.53 -0.56 27.01
C PRO A 92 -5.75 -1.25 26.39
N TYR A 93 -5.71 -2.57 26.26
CA TYR A 93 -6.75 -3.39 25.66
C TYR A 93 -7.17 -4.52 26.60
N MET A 94 -8.48 -4.82 26.62
CA MET A 94 -9.07 -5.93 27.40
C MET A 94 -9.74 -6.90 26.43
N LEU A 95 -9.20 -8.10 26.31
CA LEU A 95 -9.78 -9.15 25.46
C LEU A 95 -11.15 -9.58 26.00
N GLN A 96 -12.19 -9.56 25.14
CA GLN A 96 -13.56 -9.94 25.45
C GLN A 96 -14.01 -11.21 24.73
N ALA A 97 -13.62 -11.39 23.48
CA ALA A 97 -14.11 -12.46 22.63
C ALA A 97 -13.14 -12.82 21.52
N PHE A 98 -13.31 -14.01 20.96
CA PHE A 98 -12.76 -14.44 19.69
C PHE A 98 -13.85 -14.67 18.65
N ILE A 99 -13.53 -14.51 17.37
CA ILE A 99 -14.40 -14.82 16.24
C ILE A 99 -13.68 -15.84 15.36
N SER A 100 -14.37 -16.94 14.99
CA SER A 100 -13.87 -18.02 14.14
C SER A 100 -14.81 -18.29 12.97
N ASP A 101 -14.26 -18.72 11.82
CA ASP A 101 -15.04 -19.18 10.67
C ASP A 101 -15.38 -20.68 10.75
N GLY A 102 -14.72 -21.44 11.66
CA GLY A 102 -14.91 -22.88 11.79
C GLY A 102 -15.96 -23.27 12.82
N ASP A 103 -16.87 -24.18 12.43
CA ASP A 103 -17.92 -24.72 13.32
C ASP A 103 -17.34 -25.58 14.47
N ASP A 104 -16.17 -26.18 14.30
CA ASP A 104 -15.43 -26.97 15.27
C ASP A 104 -15.05 -26.18 16.54
N MET A 105 -14.90 -24.85 16.40
CA MET A 105 -14.61 -23.93 17.51
C MET A 105 -15.88 -23.36 18.19
N ARG A 106 -17.06 -23.75 17.76
CA ARG A 106 -18.33 -23.28 18.33
C ARG A 106 -18.48 -23.72 19.79
N LYS A 107 -18.82 -22.76 20.66
CA LYS A 107 -18.91 -22.92 22.14
C LYS A 107 -17.59 -23.21 22.87
N THR A 108 -16.45 -23.06 22.21
CA THR A 108 -15.12 -23.20 22.82
C THR A 108 -14.72 -21.92 23.53
N TYR A 109 -13.86 -22.07 24.55
CA TYR A 109 -13.23 -20.95 25.26
C TYR A 109 -11.73 -20.94 24.97
N LEU A 110 -11.22 -19.78 24.60
CA LEU A 110 -9.79 -19.55 24.38
C LEU A 110 -9.33 -18.41 25.32
N PHE A 111 -8.29 -18.62 26.10
CA PHE A 111 -7.86 -17.69 27.16
C PHE A 111 -8.99 -17.29 28.13
N GLY A 112 -9.92 -18.20 28.42
CA GLY A 112 -11.10 -17.94 29.29
C GLY A 112 -12.15 -17.03 28.63
N LYS A 113 -12.00 -16.70 27.33
CA LYS A 113 -12.97 -15.90 26.57
C LYS A 113 -13.69 -16.75 25.54
N LYS A 114 -14.98 -16.45 25.34
CA LYS A 114 -15.84 -17.22 24.45
C LYS A 114 -15.47 -17.01 22.99
N VAL A 115 -15.47 -18.09 22.20
CA VAL A 115 -15.33 -18.06 20.74
C VAL A 115 -16.71 -17.99 20.11
N PHE A 116 -16.93 -17.02 19.23
CA PHE A 116 -18.16 -16.83 18.46
C PHE A 116 -17.92 -17.24 17.01
N LEU A 117 -18.94 -17.81 16.40
CA LEU A 117 -18.89 -18.11 14.96
C LEU A 117 -19.09 -16.84 14.16
N ASN A 118 -18.31 -16.68 13.08
CA ASN A 118 -18.50 -15.63 12.10
C ASN A 118 -19.78 -15.88 11.31
N GLN A 119 -20.84 -15.15 11.63
CA GLN A 119 -22.15 -15.24 11.00
C GLN A 119 -22.75 -13.85 10.84
N LYS A 120 -23.76 -13.74 10.00
CA LYS A 120 -24.49 -12.47 9.82
C LYS A 120 -24.95 -11.92 11.17
N GLY A 121 -24.68 -10.64 11.43
CA GLY A 121 -25.00 -9.96 12.68
C GLY A 121 -23.95 -10.14 13.79
N ILE A 122 -22.78 -10.71 13.52
CA ILE A 122 -21.71 -10.87 14.51
C ILE A 122 -21.27 -9.54 15.14
N ALA A 123 -21.26 -8.46 14.36
CA ALA A 123 -20.92 -7.13 14.85
C ALA A 123 -21.90 -6.62 15.91
N ALA A 124 -23.20 -6.93 15.80
CA ALA A 124 -24.18 -6.58 16.81
C ALA A 124 -23.92 -7.32 18.14
N ILE A 125 -23.52 -8.60 18.07
CA ILE A 125 -23.12 -9.38 19.26
C ILE A 125 -21.88 -8.77 19.90
N MET A 126 -20.87 -8.40 19.12
CA MET A 126 -19.65 -7.75 19.63
C MET A 126 -19.97 -6.38 20.26
N LYS A 127 -20.89 -5.63 19.68
CA LYS A 127 -21.36 -4.34 20.23
C LYS A 127 -22.09 -4.55 21.57
N ALA A 128 -22.91 -5.59 21.70
CA ALA A 128 -23.56 -5.96 22.95
C ALA A 128 -22.56 -6.38 24.06
N LEU A 129 -21.42 -6.92 23.69
CA LEU A 129 -20.28 -7.20 24.55
C LEU A 129 -19.40 -5.97 24.83
N HIS A 130 -19.84 -4.79 24.42
CA HIS A 130 -19.11 -3.50 24.54
C HIS A 130 -17.75 -3.47 23.82
N VAL A 131 -17.51 -4.38 22.87
CA VAL A 131 -16.28 -4.37 22.05
C VAL A 131 -16.16 -3.04 21.31
N LYS A 132 -15.00 -2.41 21.45
CA LYS A 132 -14.65 -1.14 20.77
C LYS A 132 -13.70 -1.33 19.61
N VAL A 133 -12.88 -2.39 19.66
CA VAL A 133 -11.87 -2.66 18.63
C VAL A 133 -11.92 -4.13 18.23
N LEU A 134 -11.90 -4.39 16.94
CA LEU A 134 -11.68 -5.71 16.36
C LEU A 134 -10.23 -5.81 15.89
N PHE A 135 -9.48 -6.75 16.41
CA PHE A 135 -8.16 -7.12 15.89
C PHE A 135 -8.30 -8.25 14.89
N VAL A 136 -7.77 -8.06 13.69
CA VAL A 136 -7.74 -9.09 12.65
C VAL A 136 -6.39 -9.79 12.69
N SER A 137 -6.42 -11.11 12.89
CA SER A 137 -5.22 -11.95 12.88
C SER A 137 -4.54 -11.91 11.49
N PRO A 138 -3.19 -11.91 11.40
CA PRO A 138 -2.47 -11.89 10.12
C PRO A 138 -2.93 -13.00 9.16
N LEU A 139 -3.14 -14.21 9.69
CA LEU A 139 -3.60 -15.37 8.92
C LEU A 139 -5.04 -15.26 8.41
N LYS A 140 -5.81 -14.28 8.91
CA LYS A 140 -7.20 -14.00 8.52
C LYS A 140 -7.37 -12.70 7.75
N SER A 141 -6.28 -12.00 7.45
CA SER A 141 -6.31 -10.70 6.76
C SER A 141 -6.98 -10.79 5.39
N ASP A 142 -6.65 -11.81 4.60
CA ASP A 142 -7.21 -11.97 3.25
C ASP A 142 -8.68 -12.42 3.29
N ASP A 143 -9.02 -13.36 4.18
CA ASP A 143 -10.41 -13.78 4.43
C ASP A 143 -11.26 -12.57 4.85
N PHE A 144 -10.74 -11.72 5.73
CA PHE A 144 -11.41 -10.50 6.19
C PHE A 144 -11.62 -9.50 5.06
N ARG A 145 -10.57 -9.19 4.27
CA ARG A 145 -10.67 -8.29 3.10
C ARG A 145 -11.71 -8.74 2.09
N ASN A 146 -11.84 -10.05 1.88
CA ASN A 146 -12.82 -10.62 0.95
C ASN A 146 -14.24 -10.67 1.52
N ASN A 147 -14.42 -10.56 2.84
CA ASN A 147 -15.72 -10.56 3.51
C ASN A 147 -16.26 -9.13 3.68
N GLN A 148 -16.69 -8.52 2.58
CA GLN A 148 -17.19 -7.15 2.56
C GLN A 148 -18.41 -6.93 3.48
N GLN A 149 -19.27 -7.95 3.62
CA GLN A 149 -20.42 -7.87 4.51
C GLN A 149 -20.01 -7.73 5.98
N MET A 150 -19.03 -8.51 6.42
CA MET A 150 -18.49 -8.43 7.78
C MET A 150 -17.87 -7.06 8.05
N ILE A 151 -17.09 -6.55 7.12
CA ILE A 151 -16.48 -5.22 7.20
C ILE A 151 -17.56 -4.16 7.39
N ASP A 152 -18.58 -4.15 6.53
CA ASP A 152 -19.65 -3.16 6.56
C ASP A 152 -20.45 -3.24 7.88
N GLU A 153 -20.70 -4.45 8.42
CA GLU A 153 -21.36 -4.65 9.71
C GLU A 153 -20.55 -4.06 10.89
N PHE A 154 -19.22 -4.29 10.94
CA PHE A 154 -18.35 -3.76 12.01
C PHE A 154 -18.21 -2.24 11.92
N VAL A 155 -18.05 -1.70 10.71
CA VAL A 155 -17.98 -0.26 10.46
C VAL A 155 -19.28 0.44 10.87
N GLN A 156 -20.45 -0.11 10.48
CA GLN A 156 -21.76 0.42 10.88
C GLN A 156 -22.02 0.31 12.39
N ALA A 157 -21.50 -0.73 13.04
CA ALA A 157 -21.57 -0.88 14.48
C ALA A 157 -20.71 0.15 15.24
N GLY A 158 -19.81 0.86 14.56
CA GLY A 158 -18.86 1.82 15.13
C GLY A 158 -17.72 1.13 15.89
N ILE A 159 -17.40 -0.12 15.52
CA ILE A 159 -16.28 -0.88 16.09
C ILE A 159 -15.05 -0.60 15.22
N LYS A 160 -14.00 -0.07 15.85
CA LYS A 160 -12.72 0.21 15.20
C LYS A 160 -12.06 -1.10 14.78
N ILE A 161 -11.53 -1.16 13.56
CA ILE A 161 -10.86 -2.35 13.06
C ILE A 161 -9.36 -2.07 13.02
N MET A 162 -8.56 -2.99 13.52
CA MET A 162 -7.11 -2.95 13.45
C MET A 162 -6.58 -4.23 12.81
N MET A 163 -5.72 -4.07 11.82
CA MET A 163 -5.09 -5.17 11.10
C MET A 163 -3.58 -5.12 11.25
N MET A 164 -2.95 -6.26 11.14
CA MET A 164 -1.50 -6.34 10.93
C MET A 164 -1.18 -6.29 9.44
N LEU A 165 0.01 -5.84 9.09
CA LEU A 165 0.59 -5.99 7.77
C LEU A 165 0.47 -7.45 7.31
N ALA A 166 0.43 -7.66 5.98
CA ALA A 166 0.10 -8.96 5.39
C ALA A 166 0.94 -10.11 5.95
N ALA A 167 0.37 -11.32 5.98
CA ALA A 167 1.00 -12.52 6.51
C ALA A 167 2.37 -12.88 5.90
N GLU A 168 2.71 -12.31 4.74
CA GLU A 168 4.04 -12.45 4.10
C GLU A 168 5.18 -11.80 4.89
N GLU A 169 4.87 -10.85 5.75
CA GLU A 169 5.86 -10.18 6.60
C GLU A 169 5.99 -10.84 7.98
N TRP A 170 5.12 -11.80 8.30
CA TRP A 170 5.18 -12.55 9.54
C TRP A 170 5.69 -13.98 9.29
N ASP A 171 6.82 -14.33 9.90
CA ASP A 171 7.47 -15.64 9.78
C ASP A 171 6.72 -16.79 10.48
N GLY A 172 5.58 -16.52 11.08
CA GLY A 172 4.75 -17.49 11.82
C GLY A 172 5.31 -17.91 13.17
N LYS A 173 6.48 -17.41 13.57
CA LYS A 173 7.21 -17.80 14.78
C LYS A 173 7.58 -16.65 15.69
N SER A 174 7.83 -15.46 15.14
CA SER A 174 8.17 -14.27 15.92
C SER A 174 6.97 -13.77 16.72
N ASP A 175 7.22 -13.25 17.93
CA ASP A 175 6.20 -12.59 18.71
C ASP A 175 5.67 -11.36 17.99
N LEU A 176 4.35 -11.31 17.79
CA LEU A 176 3.69 -10.18 17.15
C LEU A 176 3.79 -8.95 18.06
N THR A 177 4.47 -7.92 17.61
CA THR A 177 4.57 -6.67 18.35
C THR A 177 3.44 -5.71 17.96
N PHE A 178 2.88 -5.00 18.94
CA PHE A 178 1.78 -4.04 18.73
C PHE A 178 2.12 -2.90 17.78
N ASN A 179 3.41 -2.59 17.60
CA ASN A 179 3.87 -1.58 16.64
C ASN A 179 3.61 -1.96 15.17
N GLN A 180 3.24 -3.22 14.92
CA GLN A 180 2.87 -3.72 13.60
C GLN A 180 1.36 -3.63 13.32
N LEU A 181 0.54 -3.29 14.34
CA LEU A 181 -0.89 -3.06 14.17
C LEU A 181 -1.12 -1.62 13.70
N HIS A 182 -1.83 -1.47 12.61
CA HIS A 182 -2.31 -0.18 12.13
C HIS A 182 -3.84 -0.17 12.10
N GLU A 183 -4.41 1.01 12.23
CA GLU A 183 -5.83 1.20 12.00
C GLU A 183 -6.14 0.91 10.54
N ILE A 184 -7.20 0.12 10.29
CA ILE A 184 -7.59 -0.26 8.95
C ILE A 184 -7.77 0.98 8.09
N GLU A 185 -7.05 1.02 6.98
CA GLU A 185 -7.23 2.03 5.96
C GLU A 185 -8.15 1.50 4.86
N ILE A 186 -8.70 2.40 4.05
CA ILE A 186 -9.58 2.01 2.95
C ILE A 186 -8.85 1.09 1.95
N GLU A 187 -7.56 1.26 1.83
CA GLU A 187 -6.67 0.44 1.02
C GLU A 187 -6.67 -1.03 1.46
N ASP A 188 -6.85 -1.30 2.76
CA ASP A 188 -6.93 -2.65 3.33
C ASP A 188 -8.26 -3.33 3.07
N LEU A 189 -9.31 -2.55 2.74
CA LEU A 189 -10.68 -3.04 2.56
C LEU A 189 -11.04 -3.39 1.12
N LEU A 190 -10.20 -3.09 0.16
CA LEU A 190 -10.50 -3.40 -1.24
C LEU A 190 -10.16 -4.86 -1.52
N PRO A 191 -11.11 -5.62 -2.11
CA PRO A 191 -10.88 -7.01 -2.49
C PRO A 191 -9.69 -7.11 -3.46
N ARG A 192 -8.74 -7.99 -3.18
CA ARG A 192 -7.53 -8.17 -3.99
C ARG A 192 -7.14 -9.63 -4.06
N ASP A 193 -6.62 -10.01 -5.21
CA ASP A 193 -5.92 -11.26 -5.37
C ASP A 193 -4.44 -11.07 -5.01
N LYS A 194 -3.84 -12.08 -4.44
CA LYS A 194 -2.40 -12.08 -4.13
C LYS A 194 -1.60 -11.99 -5.43
N ILE A 195 -0.66 -11.05 -5.50
CA ILE A 195 0.25 -10.91 -6.65
C ILE A 195 1.54 -11.64 -6.35
N GLU A 196 1.79 -12.68 -7.10
CA GLU A 196 3.04 -13.44 -7.07
C GLU A 196 3.89 -13.08 -8.28
N VAL A 197 5.20 -12.88 -8.05
CA VAL A 197 6.19 -12.54 -9.07
C VAL A 197 7.44 -13.41 -8.89
N ASP A 198 8.18 -13.63 -9.97
CA ASP A 198 9.45 -14.38 -9.91
C ASP A 198 10.58 -13.49 -9.34
N MET A 199 10.72 -13.51 -8.02
CA MET A 199 11.76 -12.75 -7.30
C MET A 199 13.18 -13.16 -7.72
N ASN A 200 13.38 -14.41 -8.18
CA ASN A 200 14.69 -14.88 -8.64
C ASN A 200 15.04 -14.26 -10.01
N ALA A 201 14.11 -14.24 -10.94
CA ALA A 201 14.29 -13.61 -12.24
C ALA A 201 14.53 -12.10 -12.10
N ILE A 202 13.76 -11.41 -11.23
CA ILE A 202 13.94 -9.98 -10.92
C ILE A 202 15.33 -9.76 -10.30
N GLY A 203 15.73 -10.62 -9.34
CA GLY A 203 17.04 -10.55 -8.72
C GLY A 203 18.18 -10.74 -9.72
N ALA A 204 18.07 -11.70 -10.65
CA ALA A 204 19.04 -11.94 -11.71
C ALA A 204 19.17 -10.74 -12.67
N MET A 205 18.05 -10.04 -12.94
CA MET A 205 18.06 -8.83 -13.77
C MET A 205 18.75 -7.64 -13.08
N LEU A 206 18.57 -7.45 -11.76
CA LEU A 206 18.92 -6.21 -11.07
C LEU A 206 20.21 -6.29 -10.24
N LYS A 207 20.54 -7.46 -9.67
CA LYS A 207 21.69 -7.61 -8.77
C LYS A 207 23.00 -7.26 -9.47
N GLY A 208 23.75 -6.32 -8.88
CA GLY A 208 25.04 -5.89 -9.41
C GLY A 208 24.96 -5.09 -10.72
N LYS A 209 23.78 -4.55 -11.07
CA LYS A 209 23.56 -3.75 -12.29
C LYS A 209 23.47 -2.26 -11.97
N ARG A 210 23.77 -1.43 -12.97
CA ARG A 210 23.54 0.01 -12.88
C ARG A 210 22.11 0.31 -13.36
N VAL A 211 21.29 0.88 -12.47
CA VAL A 211 19.88 1.13 -12.71
C VAL A 211 19.60 2.63 -12.58
N LEU A 212 18.87 3.17 -13.55
CA LEU A 212 18.39 4.54 -13.54
C LEU A 212 16.87 4.56 -13.40
N ILE A 213 16.35 5.40 -12.48
CA ILE A 213 14.92 5.58 -12.26
C ILE A 213 14.60 7.06 -12.42
N THR A 214 13.76 7.40 -13.41
CA THR A 214 13.24 8.76 -13.57
C THR A 214 11.90 8.90 -12.89
N GLY A 215 11.56 10.11 -12.41
CA GLY A 215 10.37 10.30 -11.58
C GLY A 215 10.51 9.62 -10.21
N ALA A 216 11.74 9.51 -9.72
CA ALA A 216 12.11 8.75 -8.54
C ALA A 216 11.43 9.23 -7.25
N ALA A 217 10.97 10.47 -7.19
CA ALA A 217 10.26 11.05 -6.05
C ALA A 217 8.73 10.97 -6.18
N GLY A 218 8.21 10.50 -7.31
CA GLY A 218 6.78 10.23 -7.51
C GLY A 218 6.31 8.99 -6.74
N SER A 219 4.99 8.78 -6.69
CA SER A 219 4.39 7.64 -5.96
C SER A 219 4.87 6.28 -6.48
N ILE A 220 4.93 6.09 -7.81
CA ILE A 220 5.46 4.86 -8.42
C ILE A 220 6.98 4.83 -8.33
N GLY A 221 7.65 5.93 -8.72
CA GLY A 221 9.12 5.97 -8.73
C GLY A 221 9.75 5.69 -7.36
N SER A 222 9.21 6.27 -6.29
CA SER A 222 9.71 6.06 -4.93
C SER A 222 9.56 4.61 -4.44
N GLU A 223 8.49 3.94 -4.82
CA GLU A 223 8.31 2.53 -4.53
C GLU A 223 9.22 1.65 -5.41
N MET A 224 9.39 2.00 -6.70
CA MET A 224 10.38 1.34 -7.57
C MET A 224 11.79 1.44 -6.98
N VAL A 225 12.19 2.62 -6.46
CA VAL A 225 13.48 2.79 -5.77
C VAL A 225 13.60 1.80 -4.62
N ARG A 226 12.57 1.70 -3.75
CA ARG A 226 12.57 0.82 -2.61
C ARG A 226 12.69 -0.65 -3.00
N GLN A 227 11.89 -1.09 -3.99
CA GLN A 227 11.89 -2.48 -4.43
C GLN A 227 13.18 -2.87 -5.16
N VAL A 228 13.70 -2.00 -6.03
CA VAL A 228 14.97 -2.24 -6.75
C VAL A 228 16.15 -2.28 -5.78
N ALA A 229 16.19 -1.41 -4.76
CA ALA A 229 17.26 -1.37 -3.77
C ALA A 229 17.43 -2.69 -2.98
N VAL A 230 16.33 -3.41 -2.73
CA VAL A 230 16.36 -4.73 -2.06
C VAL A 230 17.26 -5.73 -2.81
N PHE A 231 17.34 -5.66 -4.13
CA PHE A 231 18.14 -6.56 -4.97
C PHE A 231 19.63 -6.18 -5.06
N LYS A 232 20.07 -5.13 -4.33
CA LYS A 232 21.47 -4.68 -4.27
C LYS A 232 22.08 -4.46 -5.66
N PRO A 233 21.55 -3.50 -6.44
CA PRO A 233 22.19 -3.08 -7.69
C PRO A 233 23.58 -2.51 -7.41
N ALA A 234 24.45 -2.51 -8.43
CA ALA A 234 25.79 -1.91 -8.31
C ALA A 234 25.70 -0.39 -8.12
N GLU A 235 24.70 0.23 -8.74
CA GLU A 235 24.44 1.66 -8.61
C GLU A 235 22.98 1.99 -8.93
N LEU A 236 22.39 2.92 -8.16
CA LEU A 236 21.08 3.52 -8.40
C LEU A 236 21.24 4.99 -8.73
N THR A 237 20.88 5.39 -9.95
CA THR A 237 20.79 6.80 -10.36
C THR A 237 19.33 7.23 -10.31
N LEU A 238 19.00 8.16 -9.44
CA LEU A 238 17.62 8.55 -9.11
C LEU A 238 17.38 9.99 -9.54
N ILE A 239 16.46 10.21 -10.47
CA ILE A 239 16.21 11.53 -11.09
C ILE A 239 14.78 11.96 -10.87
N ASP A 240 14.59 13.16 -10.38
CA ASP A 240 13.31 13.87 -10.33
C ASP A 240 13.54 15.38 -10.36
N GLN A 241 12.57 16.14 -10.90
CA GLN A 241 12.64 17.61 -10.89
C GLN A 241 12.19 18.23 -9.56
N ALA A 242 11.49 17.46 -8.71
CA ALA A 242 10.93 17.92 -7.45
C ALA A 242 11.94 17.77 -6.31
N GLU A 243 12.64 18.86 -5.94
CA GLU A 243 13.73 18.88 -4.95
C GLU A 243 13.28 18.31 -3.59
N THR A 244 12.23 18.86 -2.99
CA THR A 244 11.79 18.47 -1.65
C THR A 244 11.38 16.99 -1.53
N PRO A 245 10.61 16.41 -2.47
CA PRO A 245 10.40 14.95 -2.48
C PRO A 245 11.69 14.16 -2.70
N MET A 246 12.64 14.63 -3.52
CA MET A 246 13.94 13.97 -3.72
C MET A 246 14.79 13.94 -2.45
N HIS A 247 14.72 14.98 -1.62
CA HIS A 247 15.37 14.97 -0.31
C HIS A 247 14.85 13.81 0.57
N LYS A 248 13.53 13.52 0.52
CA LYS A 248 12.97 12.35 1.24
C LYS A 248 13.53 11.02 0.74
N ILE A 249 13.69 10.89 -0.58
CA ILE A 249 14.33 9.71 -1.20
C ILE A 249 15.77 9.56 -0.71
N ARG A 250 16.55 10.64 -0.70
CA ARG A 250 17.93 10.62 -0.18
C ARG A 250 17.99 10.15 1.26
N LEU A 251 17.11 10.65 2.14
CA LEU A 251 17.02 10.22 3.53
C LEU A 251 16.60 8.75 3.68
N MET A 252 15.67 8.30 2.85
CA MET A 252 15.26 6.88 2.83
C MET A 252 16.43 5.98 2.45
N MET A 253 17.14 6.29 1.36
CA MET A 253 18.30 5.53 0.91
C MET A 253 19.39 5.47 1.99
N ALA A 254 19.71 6.60 2.60
CA ALA A 254 20.71 6.64 3.67
C ALA A 254 20.34 5.83 4.91
N ARG A 255 19.05 5.72 5.25
CA ARG A 255 18.58 5.02 6.46
C ARG A 255 18.32 3.54 6.25
N GLN A 256 17.75 3.17 5.09
CA GLN A 256 17.26 1.81 4.84
C GLN A 256 18.17 1.00 3.91
N PHE A 257 18.96 1.66 3.05
CA PHE A 257 19.76 1.03 2.00
C PHE A 257 21.17 1.64 1.92
N ALA A 258 21.79 1.86 3.09
CA ALA A 258 23.11 2.50 3.19
C ALA A 258 24.23 1.72 2.47
N ASP A 259 24.05 0.41 2.23
CA ASP A 259 24.96 -0.46 1.51
C ASP A 259 24.80 -0.43 -0.02
N VAL A 260 23.79 0.30 -0.54
CA VAL A 260 23.55 0.46 -1.97
C VAL A 260 24.12 1.79 -2.45
N LYS A 261 25.11 1.76 -3.35
CA LYS A 261 25.62 2.97 -4.00
C LYS A 261 24.49 3.66 -4.75
N ASN A 262 24.23 4.93 -4.43
CA ASN A 262 23.18 5.69 -5.09
C ASN A 262 23.52 7.16 -5.25
N GLU A 263 22.96 7.78 -6.28
CA GLU A 263 22.99 9.22 -6.49
C GLU A 263 21.58 9.76 -6.70
N THR A 264 21.22 10.79 -5.93
CA THR A 264 19.93 11.48 -6.04
C THR A 264 20.14 12.81 -6.75
N ILE A 265 19.56 12.95 -7.94
CA ILE A 265 19.78 14.07 -8.86
C ILE A 265 18.48 14.85 -9.04
N VAL A 266 18.53 16.16 -8.78
CA VAL A 266 17.43 17.07 -9.09
C VAL A 266 17.61 17.59 -10.52
N GLY A 267 16.70 17.21 -11.41
CA GLY A 267 16.79 17.60 -12.82
C GLY A 267 15.57 17.22 -13.63
N SER A 268 15.35 17.95 -14.71
CA SER A 268 14.26 17.68 -15.65
C SER A 268 14.72 16.73 -16.74
N ILE A 269 13.88 15.71 -17.03
CA ILE A 269 14.09 14.80 -18.16
C ILE A 269 14.07 15.50 -19.54
N THR A 270 13.61 16.75 -19.58
CA THR A 270 13.55 17.55 -20.82
C THR A 270 14.86 18.28 -21.11
N ASP A 271 15.77 18.37 -20.13
CA ASP A 271 17.10 18.94 -20.31
C ASP A 271 18.02 17.87 -20.92
N LYS A 272 18.06 17.85 -22.24
CA LYS A 272 18.83 16.87 -23.00
C LYS A 272 20.31 16.88 -22.65
N ALA A 273 20.93 18.06 -22.51
CA ALA A 273 22.37 18.18 -22.25
C ALA A 273 22.73 17.64 -20.86
N PHE A 274 21.89 17.95 -19.86
CA PHE A 274 22.07 17.44 -18.50
C PHE A 274 21.82 15.93 -18.41
N MET A 275 20.75 15.43 -19.03
CA MET A 275 20.47 14.00 -19.08
C MET A 275 21.58 13.24 -19.82
N GLU A 276 22.11 13.79 -20.88
CA GLU A 276 23.23 13.18 -21.62
C GLU A 276 24.49 13.05 -20.77
N LYS A 277 24.81 14.08 -19.96
CA LYS A 277 25.90 13.99 -18.99
C LYS A 277 25.67 12.86 -18.00
N ILE A 278 24.45 12.72 -17.44
CA ILE A 278 24.12 11.66 -16.51
C ILE A 278 24.30 10.28 -17.16
N PHE A 279 23.80 10.08 -18.39
CA PHE A 279 23.97 8.81 -19.09
C PHE A 279 25.42 8.50 -19.41
N ALA A 280 26.22 9.51 -19.72
CA ALA A 280 27.65 9.35 -19.95
C ALA A 280 28.41 8.91 -18.70
N ASP A 281 28.10 9.52 -17.57
CA ASP A 281 28.77 9.29 -16.28
C ASP A 281 28.35 7.94 -15.65
N HIS A 282 27.06 7.60 -15.66
CA HIS A 282 26.51 6.43 -14.96
C HIS A 282 26.31 5.19 -15.84
N ARG A 283 26.20 5.34 -17.18
CA ARG A 283 26.02 4.22 -18.11
C ARG A 283 24.99 3.19 -17.65
N PRO A 284 23.71 3.55 -17.42
CA PRO A 284 22.71 2.64 -16.86
C PRO A 284 22.45 1.45 -17.79
N GLU A 285 22.46 0.23 -17.22
CA GLU A 285 22.11 -0.98 -17.97
C GLU A 285 20.59 -1.17 -18.03
N TYR A 286 19.85 -0.65 -17.04
CA TYR A 286 18.40 -0.71 -16.94
C TYR A 286 17.84 0.68 -16.61
N VAL A 287 16.77 1.06 -17.31
CA VAL A 287 16.05 2.31 -17.07
C VAL A 287 14.59 2.02 -16.75
N PHE A 288 14.11 2.52 -15.61
CA PHE A 288 12.69 2.55 -15.28
C PHE A 288 12.20 3.99 -15.40
N HIS A 289 11.37 4.23 -16.39
CA HIS A 289 10.90 5.58 -16.72
C HIS A 289 9.50 5.83 -16.17
N ALA A 290 9.43 6.43 -14.97
CA ALA A 290 8.19 6.79 -14.28
C ALA A 290 7.90 8.31 -14.29
N ALA A 291 8.80 9.13 -14.84
CA ALA A 291 8.60 10.56 -14.92
C ALA A 291 7.51 10.92 -15.94
N ALA A 292 6.43 11.55 -15.47
CA ALA A 292 5.37 12.10 -16.31
C ALA A 292 4.46 13.05 -15.51
N TYR A 293 3.84 14.01 -16.19
CA TYR A 293 2.67 14.72 -15.67
C TYR A 293 1.42 13.86 -15.87
N LYS A 294 0.66 13.62 -14.79
CA LYS A 294 -0.42 12.62 -14.76
C LYS A 294 -1.83 13.18 -14.52
N HIS A 295 -1.94 14.43 -14.05
CA HIS A 295 -3.23 15.02 -13.70
C HIS A 295 -3.97 15.48 -14.95
N VAL A 296 -5.08 14.80 -15.26
CA VAL A 296 -5.87 15.05 -16.47
C VAL A 296 -6.30 16.52 -16.58
N PRO A 297 -6.96 17.16 -15.58
CA PRO A 297 -7.39 18.56 -15.72
C PRO A 297 -6.20 19.51 -15.96
N MET A 298 -5.09 19.30 -15.26
CA MET A 298 -3.90 20.16 -15.44
C MET A 298 -3.32 20.05 -16.85
N MET A 299 -3.38 18.88 -17.48
CA MET A 299 -2.88 18.71 -18.84
C MET A 299 -3.87 19.17 -19.91
N GLU A 300 -5.19 19.13 -19.63
CA GLU A 300 -6.19 19.78 -20.49
C GLU A 300 -5.97 21.31 -20.55
N ASP A 301 -5.63 21.92 -19.41
CA ASP A 301 -5.31 23.34 -19.35
C ASP A 301 -3.92 23.70 -19.90
N ASN A 302 -3.01 22.71 -19.98
CA ASN A 302 -1.60 22.93 -20.35
C ASN A 302 -1.08 21.91 -21.36
N PRO A 303 -1.63 21.81 -22.59
CA PRO A 303 -1.21 20.80 -23.58
C PRO A 303 0.26 20.91 -23.97
N ALA A 304 0.79 22.13 -24.06
CA ALA A 304 2.20 22.36 -24.35
C ALA A 304 3.11 21.68 -23.33
N MET A 305 2.74 21.68 -22.05
CA MET A 305 3.52 21.07 -20.99
C MET A 305 3.41 19.55 -21.01
N ALA A 306 2.26 18.99 -21.39
CA ALA A 306 2.11 17.56 -21.62
C ALA A 306 3.04 17.07 -22.75
N VAL A 307 3.11 17.81 -23.85
CA VAL A 307 4.02 17.49 -24.99
C VAL A 307 5.48 17.59 -24.56
N ARG A 308 5.88 18.72 -23.98
CA ARG A 308 7.29 18.94 -23.61
C ARG A 308 7.77 17.95 -22.56
N ASN A 309 6.99 17.74 -21.48
CA ASN A 309 7.42 16.86 -20.40
C ASN A 309 7.21 15.38 -20.72
N ASN A 310 5.98 14.98 -21.12
CA ASN A 310 5.70 13.57 -21.31
C ASN A 310 6.30 13.06 -22.63
N VAL A 311 6.00 13.73 -23.76
CA VAL A 311 6.44 13.24 -25.09
C VAL A 311 7.94 13.48 -25.27
N ASN A 312 8.39 14.74 -25.27
CA ASN A 312 9.80 15.05 -25.51
C ASN A 312 10.70 14.51 -24.39
N GLY A 313 10.27 14.57 -23.11
CA GLY A 313 11.05 14.01 -21.99
C GLY A 313 11.26 12.50 -22.13
N THR A 314 10.21 11.74 -22.50
CA THR A 314 10.34 10.29 -22.77
C THR A 314 11.30 10.03 -23.92
N ARG A 315 11.17 10.78 -25.03
CA ARG A 315 12.05 10.66 -26.18
C ARG A 315 13.51 10.92 -25.82
N VAL A 316 13.81 12.00 -25.09
CA VAL A 316 15.19 12.32 -24.64
C VAL A 316 15.79 11.14 -23.89
N ILE A 317 15.07 10.57 -22.91
CA ILE A 317 15.58 9.45 -22.11
C ILE A 317 15.70 8.18 -22.97
N ALA A 318 14.75 7.91 -23.88
CA ALA A 318 14.78 6.76 -24.78
C ALA A 318 15.98 6.83 -25.77
N ASP A 319 16.21 7.98 -26.41
CA ASP A 319 17.33 8.18 -27.32
C ASP A 319 18.68 8.03 -26.61
N LEU A 320 18.80 8.56 -25.39
CA LEU A 320 20.00 8.41 -24.59
C LEU A 320 20.22 6.98 -24.13
N ALA A 321 19.14 6.25 -23.81
CA ALA A 321 19.23 4.83 -23.49
C ALA A 321 19.83 4.03 -24.66
N VAL A 322 19.39 4.28 -25.88
CA VAL A 322 19.97 3.67 -27.10
C VAL A 322 21.41 4.09 -27.27
N LYS A 323 21.69 5.38 -27.26
CA LYS A 323 23.04 5.95 -27.46
C LYS A 323 24.08 5.40 -26.50
N TYR A 324 23.70 5.17 -25.25
CA TYR A 324 24.60 4.71 -24.18
C TYR A 324 24.53 3.21 -23.88
N GLY A 325 23.83 2.45 -24.74
CA GLY A 325 23.82 0.98 -24.71
C GLY A 325 23.05 0.39 -23.52
N THR A 326 22.00 1.07 -23.06
CA THR A 326 21.06 0.52 -22.07
C THR A 326 20.44 -0.77 -22.62
N LYS A 327 20.46 -1.83 -21.83
CA LYS A 327 19.93 -3.14 -22.25
C LYS A 327 18.40 -3.14 -22.30
N LYS A 328 17.78 -2.53 -21.31
CA LYS A 328 16.32 -2.51 -21.20
C LYS A 328 15.79 -1.18 -20.66
N PHE A 329 14.78 -0.68 -21.33
CA PHE A 329 14.04 0.52 -20.98
C PHE A 329 12.59 0.14 -20.67
N VAL A 330 12.16 0.28 -19.42
CA VAL A 330 10.79 -0.02 -18.98
C VAL A 330 10.04 1.30 -18.81
N MET A 331 9.07 1.55 -19.70
CA MET A 331 8.22 2.72 -19.65
C MET A 331 6.93 2.46 -18.87
N ILE A 332 6.63 3.30 -17.90
CA ILE A 332 5.38 3.27 -17.19
C ILE A 332 4.34 4.09 -17.94
N SER A 333 3.24 3.42 -18.34
CA SER A 333 2.09 4.00 -19.03
C SER A 333 0.81 3.83 -18.19
N THR A 334 -0.34 4.04 -18.78
CA THR A 334 -1.63 4.12 -18.09
C THR A 334 -2.76 3.56 -18.97
N ASP A 335 -3.85 3.12 -18.33
CA ASP A 335 -5.13 2.81 -18.96
C ASP A 335 -5.68 3.98 -19.82
N LYS A 336 -5.36 5.22 -19.45
CA LYS A 336 -5.82 6.44 -20.15
C LYS A 336 -5.17 6.67 -21.51
N ALA A 337 -4.11 5.91 -21.82
CA ALA A 337 -3.51 5.88 -23.17
C ALA A 337 -4.35 5.04 -24.16
N VAL A 338 -5.31 4.26 -23.66
CA VAL A 338 -6.24 3.46 -24.47
C VAL A 338 -7.43 4.30 -24.89
N ASN A 339 -7.72 4.42 -26.20
CA ASN A 339 -8.78 5.28 -26.72
C ASN A 339 -8.83 6.61 -25.95
N PRO A 340 -7.76 7.42 -26.00
CA PRO A 340 -7.61 8.56 -25.09
C PRO A 340 -8.74 9.56 -25.29
N THR A 341 -9.24 10.12 -24.17
CA THR A 341 -10.28 11.15 -24.15
C THR A 341 -9.77 12.49 -23.68
N ASN A 342 -8.48 12.57 -23.41
CA ASN A 342 -7.81 13.72 -22.83
C ASN A 342 -6.36 13.84 -23.30
N VAL A 343 -5.82 15.05 -23.14
CA VAL A 343 -4.45 15.41 -23.53
C VAL A 343 -3.40 14.53 -22.83
N MET A 344 -3.58 14.28 -21.51
CA MET A 344 -2.64 13.47 -20.75
C MET A 344 -2.57 12.03 -21.28
N GLY A 345 -3.71 11.37 -21.48
CA GLY A 345 -3.78 10.03 -22.06
C GLY A 345 -3.20 9.97 -23.47
N CYS A 346 -3.53 10.95 -24.31
CA CYS A 346 -2.96 11.06 -25.66
C CYS A 346 -1.44 11.25 -25.64
N SER A 347 -0.90 12.09 -24.74
CA SER A 347 0.55 12.26 -24.60
C SER A 347 1.27 10.95 -24.25
N LYS A 348 0.68 10.14 -23.35
CA LYS A 348 1.21 8.81 -23.01
C LYS A 348 1.13 7.82 -24.17
N ARG A 349 0.04 7.88 -24.97
CA ARG A 349 -0.08 7.07 -26.18
C ARG A 349 1.00 7.40 -27.20
N ILE A 350 1.33 8.68 -27.40
CA ILE A 350 2.44 9.11 -28.27
C ILE A 350 3.76 8.54 -27.77
N CYS A 351 4.03 8.58 -26.45
CA CYS A 351 5.23 7.96 -25.88
C CYS A 351 5.31 6.45 -26.17
N GLU A 352 4.17 5.72 -26.08
CA GLU A 352 4.11 4.30 -26.40
C GLU A 352 4.46 4.05 -27.87
N ILE A 353 3.90 4.85 -28.78
CA ILE A 353 4.16 4.79 -30.22
C ILE A 353 5.65 4.98 -30.49
N TYR A 354 6.27 5.99 -29.86
CA TYR A 354 7.70 6.25 -30.01
C TYR A 354 8.56 5.08 -29.54
N CYS A 355 8.34 4.61 -28.31
CA CYS A 355 9.14 3.52 -27.75
C CYS A 355 9.02 2.23 -28.57
N GLN A 356 7.80 1.89 -29.04
CA GLN A 356 7.58 0.70 -29.88
C GLN A 356 8.24 0.83 -31.25
N SER A 357 8.05 1.96 -31.92
CA SER A 357 8.61 2.17 -33.25
C SER A 357 10.15 2.24 -33.22
N LEU A 358 10.74 2.84 -32.17
CA LEU A 358 12.19 2.84 -31.95
C LEU A 358 12.72 1.42 -31.68
N ASN A 359 12.02 0.63 -30.86
CA ASN A 359 12.37 -0.79 -30.66
C ASN A 359 12.37 -1.56 -31.98
N GLN A 360 11.33 -1.39 -32.80
CA GLN A 360 11.25 -2.06 -34.10
C GLN A 360 12.36 -1.60 -35.05
N ALA A 361 12.70 -0.32 -35.04
CA ALA A 361 13.79 0.19 -35.84
C ALA A 361 15.16 -0.39 -35.45
N ILE A 362 15.37 -0.67 -34.15
CA ILE A 362 16.57 -1.36 -33.67
C ILE A 362 16.56 -2.83 -34.12
N VAL A 363 15.45 -3.53 -33.99
CA VAL A 363 15.31 -4.92 -34.44
C VAL A 363 15.54 -5.06 -35.93
N ASP A 364 15.05 -4.12 -36.74
CA ASP A 364 15.22 -4.08 -38.17
C ASP A 364 16.65 -3.63 -38.61
N GLY A 365 17.50 -3.22 -37.67
CA GLY A 365 18.84 -2.68 -37.97
C GLY A 365 18.84 -1.29 -38.57
N ARG A 366 17.71 -0.56 -38.58
CA ARG A 366 17.63 0.84 -39.07
C ARG A 366 18.21 1.84 -38.06
N VAL A 367 18.19 1.48 -36.79
CA VAL A 367 18.84 2.22 -35.69
C VAL A 367 19.83 1.30 -35.02
N GLU A 368 21.08 1.73 -34.88
CA GLU A 368 22.09 0.97 -34.15
C GLU A 368 21.80 1.03 -32.63
N GLY A 369 21.70 -0.13 -31.98
CA GLY A 369 21.44 -0.20 -30.58
C GLY A 369 21.13 -1.63 -30.08
N VAL A 370 21.10 -1.78 -28.77
CA VAL A 370 20.79 -3.07 -28.08
C VAL A 370 19.59 -2.96 -27.15
N THR A 371 19.00 -1.77 -27.06
CA THR A 371 17.97 -1.46 -26.07
C THR A 371 16.65 -2.13 -26.42
N GLN A 372 16.11 -2.89 -25.47
CA GLN A 372 14.78 -3.45 -25.52
C GLN A 372 13.80 -2.52 -24.81
N PHE A 373 12.80 -2.03 -25.51
CA PHE A 373 11.75 -1.17 -24.95
C PHE A 373 10.56 -1.99 -24.50
N VAL A 374 10.20 -1.86 -23.25
CA VAL A 374 9.05 -2.52 -22.64
C VAL A 374 8.11 -1.45 -22.08
N THR A 375 6.85 -1.54 -22.39
CA THR A 375 5.82 -0.62 -21.86
C THR A 375 4.87 -1.37 -20.92
N THR A 376 4.47 -0.73 -19.84
CA THR A 376 3.50 -1.28 -18.90
C THR A 376 2.29 -0.36 -18.75
N ARG A 377 1.07 -0.90 -18.90
CA ARG A 377 -0.21 -0.22 -18.72
C ARG A 377 -0.93 -0.76 -17.50
N PHE A 378 -1.32 0.12 -16.62
CA PHE A 378 -2.21 -0.18 -15.49
C PHE A 378 -3.07 1.03 -15.14
N GLY A 379 -4.15 0.79 -14.39
CA GLY A 379 -5.12 1.80 -13.99
C GLY A 379 -4.67 2.64 -12.79
N ASN A 380 -5.66 3.05 -11.96
CA ASN A 380 -5.33 3.89 -10.81
C ASN A 380 -4.61 3.09 -9.73
N VAL A 381 -3.68 3.74 -9.06
CA VAL A 381 -3.00 3.19 -7.88
C VAL A 381 -3.48 3.89 -6.61
N LEU A 382 -3.71 3.10 -5.56
CA LEU A 382 -4.23 3.58 -4.29
C LEU A 382 -3.20 4.44 -3.55
N GLY A 383 -3.68 5.46 -2.86
CA GLY A 383 -2.83 6.31 -2.01
C GLY A 383 -1.84 7.19 -2.77
N SER A 384 -1.87 7.23 -4.12
CA SER A 384 -0.97 8.10 -4.89
C SER A 384 -1.29 9.59 -4.67
N ASN A 385 -0.24 10.43 -4.70
CA ASN A 385 -0.37 11.87 -4.50
C ASN A 385 -1.42 12.48 -5.43
N GLY A 386 -2.36 13.26 -4.85
CA GLY A 386 -3.45 13.93 -5.56
C GLY A 386 -4.53 12.98 -6.10
N SER A 387 -4.55 11.71 -5.69
CA SER A 387 -5.62 10.76 -6.04
C SER A 387 -6.87 10.93 -5.16
N VAL A 388 -7.93 10.20 -5.50
CA VAL A 388 -9.24 10.32 -4.86
C VAL A 388 -9.23 10.07 -3.34
N ILE A 389 -8.43 9.12 -2.85
CA ILE A 389 -8.38 8.75 -1.43
C ILE A 389 -7.81 9.88 -0.56
N PRO A 390 -6.62 10.46 -0.82
CA PRO A 390 -6.14 11.63 -0.09
C PRO A 390 -7.12 12.81 -0.11
N ILE A 391 -7.78 13.06 -1.26
CA ILE A 391 -8.78 14.12 -1.37
C ILE A 391 -9.98 13.85 -0.47
N PHE A 392 -10.52 12.63 -0.48
CA PHE A 392 -11.64 12.26 0.39
C PHE A 392 -11.26 12.31 1.87
N LYS A 393 -10.07 11.82 2.26
CA LYS A 393 -9.56 11.94 3.64
C LYS A 393 -9.54 13.41 4.09
N GLU A 394 -9.10 14.32 3.23
CA GLU A 394 -9.07 15.76 3.53
C GLU A 394 -10.47 16.36 3.64
N LEU A 395 -11.38 16.07 2.70
CA LEU A 395 -12.76 16.56 2.72
C LEU A 395 -13.50 16.06 3.97
N ILE A 396 -13.35 14.79 4.33
CA ILE A 396 -13.94 14.20 5.53
C ILE A 396 -13.40 14.90 6.79
N ARG A 397 -12.09 15.12 6.88
CA ARG A 397 -11.47 15.85 7.99
C ARG A 397 -11.97 17.26 8.14
N LYS A 398 -12.34 17.93 7.03
CA LYS A 398 -12.93 19.28 7.02
C LYS A 398 -14.44 19.32 7.33
N GLY A 399 -15.09 18.17 7.50
CA GLY A 399 -16.53 18.06 7.76
C GLY A 399 -17.40 17.98 6.50
N GLY A 400 -16.80 17.72 5.32
CA GLY A 400 -17.49 17.56 4.05
C GLY A 400 -17.82 18.88 3.33
N PRO A 401 -18.67 18.84 2.28
CA PRO A 401 -19.16 17.62 1.64
C PRO A 401 -18.05 16.86 0.88
N VAL A 402 -18.22 15.54 0.75
CA VAL A 402 -17.36 14.74 -0.13
C VAL A 402 -17.88 14.84 -1.55
N THR A 403 -17.04 15.30 -2.48
CA THR A 403 -17.43 15.51 -3.87
C THR A 403 -17.07 14.31 -4.74
N VAL A 404 -18.06 13.79 -5.48
CA VAL A 404 -17.92 12.70 -6.47
C VAL A 404 -18.38 13.22 -7.82
N THR A 405 -17.66 12.90 -8.89
CA THR A 405 -17.96 13.48 -10.21
C THR A 405 -19.23 12.89 -10.84
N HIS A 406 -19.52 11.60 -10.63
CA HIS A 406 -20.74 10.96 -11.13
C HIS A 406 -21.14 9.76 -10.26
N PRO A 407 -22.44 9.50 -10.02
CA PRO A 407 -22.88 8.37 -9.18
C PRO A 407 -22.45 6.99 -9.70
N ASP A 408 -22.33 6.82 -11.01
CA ASP A 408 -21.96 5.56 -11.64
C ASP A 408 -20.51 5.46 -12.07
N ILE A 409 -19.68 6.43 -11.69
CA ILE A 409 -18.25 6.39 -12.03
C ILE A 409 -17.56 5.21 -11.37
N ILE A 410 -16.86 4.41 -12.16
CA ILE A 410 -16.07 3.28 -11.68
C ILE A 410 -14.59 3.47 -12.00
N ARG A 411 -13.74 2.93 -11.16
CA ARG A 411 -12.29 2.88 -11.38
C ARG A 411 -11.74 1.54 -10.92
N TYR A 412 -10.69 1.11 -11.59
CA TYR A 412 -9.87 -0.01 -11.16
C TYR A 412 -8.79 0.51 -10.22
N PHE A 413 -8.46 -0.28 -9.20
CA PHE A 413 -7.44 0.09 -8.23
C PHE A 413 -6.47 -1.05 -7.96
N MET A 414 -5.21 -0.69 -7.85
CA MET A 414 -4.11 -1.57 -7.44
C MET A 414 -3.28 -0.88 -6.37
N LEU A 415 -2.61 -1.62 -5.50
CA LEU A 415 -1.63 -1.01 -4.61
C LEU A 415 -0.39 -0.58 -5.38
N ILE A 416 0.26 0.49 -4.90
CA ILE A 416 1.53 0.94 -5.48
C ILE A 416 2.60 -0.16 -5.44
N PRO A 417 2.82 -0.90 -4.29
CA PRO A 417 3.77 -2.00 -4.27
C PRO A 417 3.44 -3.14 -5.24
N GLU A 418 2.15 -3.46 -5.42
CA GLU A 418 1.68 -4.48 -6.37
C GLU A 418 2.00 -4.08 -7.82
N ALA A 419 1.66 -2.84 -8.20
CA ALA A 419 1.97 -2.32 -9.52
C ALA A 419 3.48 -2.36 -9.81
N CYS A 420 4.31 -1.97 -8.84
CA CYS A 420 5.76 -1.99 -8.99
C CYS A 420 6.33 -3.40 -9.12
N LYS A 421 5.81 -4.39 -8.36
CA LYS A 421 6.18 -5.81 -8.53
C LYS A 421 5.90 -6.29 -9.96
N LEU A 422 4.70 -5.96 -10.50
CA LEU A 422 4.33 -6.34 -11.86
C LEU A 422 5.16 -5.60 -12.94
N VAL A 423 5.57 -4.34 -12.69
CA VAL A 423 6.50 -3.61 -13.57
C VAL A 423 7.87 -4.29 -13.61
N LEU A 424 8.40 -4.72 -12.47
CA LEU A 424 9.65 -5.46 -12.40
C LEU A 424 9.54 -6.81 -13.13
N GLU A 425 8.45 -7.54 -12.92
CA GLU A 425 8.18 -8.81 -13.59
C GLU A 425 8.07 -8.63 -15.11
N ALA A 426 7.30 -7.65 -15.59
CA ALA A 426 7.21 -7.30 -17.00
C ALA A 426 8.59 -6.93 -17.58
N GLY A 427 9.41 -6.24 -16.79
CA GLY A 427 10.81 -5.95 -17.14
C GLY A 427 11.65 -7.20 -17.35
N THR A 428 11.43 -8.29 -16.61
CA THR A 428 12.17 -9.55 -16.81
C THR A 428 11.66 -10.31 -18.03
N MET A 429 10.35 -10.36 -18.23
CA MET A 429 9.71 -11.14 -19.31
C MET A 429 9.85 -10.50 -20.68
N GLY A 430 9.86 -9.15 -20.76
CA GLY A 430 9.85 -8.43 -22.01
C GLY A 430 11.10 -8.68 -22.86
N LYS A 431 10.90 -8.83 -24.16
CA LYS A 431 11.95 -9.03 -25.17
C LYS A 431 12.15 -7.80 -26.05
N GLY A 432 11.28 -6.81 -25.91
CA GLY A 432 11.28 -5.53 -26.61
C GLY A 432 10.10 -5.37 -27.57
N GLY A 433 9.46 -4.21 -27.52
CA GLY A 433 8.27 -3.86 -28.32
C GLY A 433 6.93 -4.18 -27.66
N GLU A 434 6.91 -4.94 -26.55
CA GLU A 434 5.67 -5.33 -25.91
C GLU A 434 5.06 -4.17 -25.11
N ILE A 435 3.71 -4.15 -25.09
CA ILE A 435 2.91 -3.41 -24.13
C ILE A 435 2.25 -4.42 -23.19
N PHE A 436 2.73 -4.49 -21.96
CA PHE A 436 2.14 -5.31 -20.92
C PHE A 436 0.97 -4.59 -20.26
N VAL A 437 -0.15 -5.29 -20.12
CA VAL A 437 -1.36 -4.80 -19.47
C VAL A 437 -1.60 -5.63 -18.22
N PHE A 438 -1.79 -4.95 -17.08
CA PHE A 438 -1.99 -5.63 -15.82
C PHE A 438 -3.48 -5.86 -15.55
N ASP A 439 -3.81 -7.06 -15.03
CA ASP A 439 -5.13 -7.35 -14.52
C ASP A 439 -5.37 -6.55 -13.22
N MET A 440 -6.26 -5.60 -13.31
CA MET A 440 -6.62 -4.69 -12.22
C MET A 440 -7.69 -5.25 -11.26
N GLY A 441 -8.12 -6.50 -11.47
CA GLY A 441 -9.16 -7.13 -10.66
C GLY A 441 -10.54 -6.49 -10.87
N LYS A 442 -11.33 -6.37 -9.81
CA LYS A 442 -12.72 -5.88 -9.87
C LYS A 442 -12.78 -4.35 -9.84
N PRO A 443 -13.67 -3.75 -10.66
CA PRO A 443 -13.90 -2.30 -10.61
C PRO A 443 -14.64 -1.88 -9.34
N VAL A 444 -14.35 -0.66 -8.87
CA VAL A 444 -14.92 -0.07 -7.65
C VAL A 444 -15.71 1.19 -8.02
N LYS A 445 -16.96 1.30 -7.54
CA LYS A 445 -17.74 2.54 -7.62
C LYS A 445 -17.15 3.59 -6.67
N ILE A 446 -16.86 4.77 -7.19
CA ILE A 446 -16.24 5.85 -6.37
C ILE A 446 -17.18 6.34 -5.28
N VAL A 447 -18.50 6.31 -5.51
CA VAL A 447 -19.49 6.67 -4.49
C VAL A 447 -19.49 5.68 -3.32
N ASP A 448 -19.28 4.38 -3.57
CA ASP A 448 -19.22 3.37 -2.50
C ASP A 448 -17.91 3.49 -1.72
N LEU A 449 -16.80 3.81 -2.41
CA LEU A 449 -15.54 4.16 -1.77
C LEU A 449 -15.73 5.36 -0.83
N ALA A 450 -16.40 6.43 -1.28
CA ALA A 450 -16.69 7.61 -0.46
C ALA A 450 -17.52 7.26 0.78
N ARG A 451 -18.59 6.47 0.63
CA ARG A 451 -19.44 6.00 1.75
C ARG A 451 -18.64 5.23 2.79
N ARG A 452 -17.79 4.30 2.34
CA ARG A 452 -16.92 3.52 3.24
C ARG A 452 -15.94 4.38 3.99
N MET A 453 -15.29 5.34 3.30
CA MET A 453 -14.35 6.25 3.94
C MET A 453 -15.02 7.13 5.00
N ILE A 454 -16.22 7.65 4.74
CA ILE A 454 -17.01 8.41 5.71
C ILE A 454 -17.33 7.52 6.93
N SER A 455 -17.80 6.28 6.70
CA SER A 455 -18.10 5.34 7.78
C SER A 455 -16.88 4.99 8.62
N LEU A 456 -15.74 4.70 8.00
CA LEU A 456 -14.47 4.39 8.69
C LEU A 456 -13.97 5.55 9.55
N SER A 457 -14.15 6.78 9.08
CA SER A 457 -13.71 7.96 9.84
C SER A 457 -14.52 8.23 11.11
N GLY A 458 -15.66 7.53 11.28
CA GLY A 458 -16.60 7.79 12.37
C GLY A 458 -17.30 9.17 12.30
N ALA A 459 -17.06 9.93 11.23
CA ALA A 459 -17.66 11.24 11.03
C ALA A 459 -19.17 11.12 10.80
N LYS A 460 -19.93 12.02 11.42
CA LYS A 460 -21.39 12.07 11.31
C LYS A 460 -21.80 13.23 10.39
N ASN A 461 -22.90 13.04 9.66
CA ASN A 461 -23.53 14.10 8.85
C ASN A 461 -22.66 14.62 7.70
N ILE A 462 -21.80 13.79 7.10
CA ILE A 462 -21.08 14.16 5.89
C ILE A 462 -21.90 13.79 4.65
N GLU A 463 -22.21 14.80 3.85
CA GLU A 463 -22.95 14.66 2.60
C GLU A 463 -22.02 14.30 1.45
N ILE A 464 -22.51 13.47 0.52
CA ILE A 464 -21.85 13.22 -0.78
C ILE A 464 -22.53 14.07 -1.83
N LYS A 465 -21.75 14.95 -2.49
CA LYS A 465 -22.25 15.87 -3.53
C LYS A 465 -21.71 15.47 -4.90
N PHE A 466 -22.59 15.39 -5.90
CA PHE A 466 -22.21 15.12 -7.28
C PHE A 466 -21.92 16.43 -8.03
N THR A 467 -20.76 16.48 -8.72
CA THR A 467 -20.26 17.71 -9.37
C THR A 467 -20.33 17.68 -10.90
N GLY A 468 -20.67 16.57 -11.51
CA GLY A 468 -20.52 16.32 -12.96
C GLY A 468 -19.11 15.83 -13.32
N LEU A 469 -18.97 15.15 -14.47
CA LEU A 469 -17.68 14.70 -15.00
C LEU A 469 -16.78 15.90 -15.29
N ARG A 470 -15.50 15.76 -15.00
CA ARG A 470 -14.46 16.74 -15.32
C ARG A 470 -14.08 16.68 -16.79
N GLU A 471 -13.43 17.74 -17.29
CA GLU A 471 -12.87 17.74 -18.63
C GLU A 471 -11.93 16.55 -18.84
N GLY A 472 -12.12 15.82 -19.95
CA GLY A 472 -11.33 14.63 -20.31
C GLY A 472 -11.61 13.37 -19.47
N GLU A 473 -12.54 13.40 -18.50
CA GLU A 473 -12.82 12.28 -17.60
C GLU A 473 -13.79 11.27 -18.24
N LYS A 474 -13.38 9.98 -18.26
CA LYS A 474 -14.25 8.86 -18.68
C LYS A 474 -15.15 8.41 -17.53
N LEU A 475 -16.37 8.02 -17.83
CA LEU A 475 -17.25 7.35 -16.87
C LEU A 475 -16.71 5.96 -16.49
N TYR A 476 -16.22 5.23 -17.48
CA TYR A 476 -15.59 3.90 -17.36
C TYR A 476 -14.21 3.94 -18.00
N GLU A 477 -13.19 3.46 -17.28
CA GLU A 477 -11.84 3.32 -17.83
C GLU A 477 -11.71 1.95 -18.53
N GLU A 478 -10.92 1.94 -19.61
CA GLU A 478 -10.66 0.75 -20.44
C GLU A 478 -9.20 0.35 -20.29
N LEU A 479 -8.92 -0.90 -19.98
CA LEU A 479 -7.55 -1.42 -19.94
C LEU A 479 -7.03 -1.75 -21.35
N LEU A 480 -7.94 -2.07 -22.26
CA LEU A 480 -7.68 -2.42 -23.64
C LEU A 480 -8.65 -1.70 -24.57
N SER A 481 -8.20 -1.35 -25.76
CA SER A 481 -9.07 -0.92 -26.85
C SER A 481 -9.91 -2.09 -27.36
N THR A 482 -11.11 -1.82 -27.88
CA THR A 482 -11.97 -2.83 -28.53
C THR A 482 -11.29 -3.53 -29.72
N LYS A 483 -10.23 -2.93 -30.29
CA LYS A 483 -9.44 -3.47 -31.40
C LYS A 483 -8.15 -4.18 -30.94
N GLU A 484 -7.80 -4.08 -29.67
CA GLU A 484 -6.63 -4.74 -29.09
C GLU A 484 -7.02 -6.11 -28.54
N ASN A 485 -6.38 -7.16 -29.03
CA ASN A 485 -6.42 -8.49 -28.44
C ASN A 485 -5.24 -8.64 -27.49
N THR A 486 -5.37 -9.51 -26.48
CA THR A 486 -4.27 -9.84 -25.58
C THR A 486 -3.74 -11.24 -25.81
N ILE A 487 -2.46 -11.42 -25.50
CA ILE A 487 -1.81 -12.72 -25.40
C ILE A 487 -1.51 -12.94 -23.89
N PRO A 488 -1.91 -14.09 -23.32
CA PRO A 488 -1.54 -14.41 -21.95
C PRO A 488 -0.02 -14.59 -21.82
N THR A 489 0.51 -14.27 -20.64
CA THR A 489 1.91 -14.53 -20.28
C THR A 489 2.01 -15.69 -19.27
N GLN A 490 3.21 -15.96 -18.79
CA GLN A 490 3.45 -16.92 -17.70
C GLN A 490 2.84 -16.44 -16.38
N ASN A 491 2.74 -15.11 -16.19
CA ASN A 491 2.07 -14.53 -15.02
C ASN A 491 0.60 -14.20 -15.36
N PRO A 492 -0.39 -14.81 -14.67
CA PRO A 492 -1.81 -14.62 -14.98
C PRO A 492 -2.30 -13.16 -14.79
N LYS A 493 -1.54 -12.36 -14.05
CA LYS A 493 -1.84 -10.94 -13.83
C LYS A 493 -1.25 -10.01 -14.89
N ILE A 494 -0.51 -10.56 -15.86
CA ILE A 494 0.15 -9.80 -16.92
C ILE A 494 -0.24 -10.36 -18.28
N MET A 495 -0.75 -9.51 -19.17
CA MET A 495 -1.08 -9.84 -20.55
C MET A 495 -0.26 -8.95 -21.49
N VAL A 496 -0.02 -9.39 -22.72
CA VAL A 496 0.59 -8.56 -23.77
C VAL A 496 -0.52 -8.06 -24.70
N ALA A 497 -0.62 -6.74 -24.86
CA ALA A 497 -1.54 -6.15 -25.84
C ALA A 497 -0.97 -6.25 -27.26
N LYS A 498 -1.79 -6.73 -28.19
CA LYS A 498 -1.51 -6.61 -29.63
C LYS A 498 -1.96 -5.24 -30.09
N VAL A 499 -1.00 -4.37 -30.33
CA VAL A 499 -1.27 -3.01 -30.77
C VAL A 499 -0.80 -2.81 -32.23
N ARG A 500 -1.32 -1.76 -32.87
CA ARG A 500 -0.87 -1.36 -34.21
C ARG A 500 0.60 -0.98 -34.19
N GLU A 501 1.35 -1.45 -35.17
CA GLU A 501 2.73 -1.05 -35.44
C GLU A 501 2.79 0.32 -36.11
N TYR A 502 3.82 1.08 -35.82
CA TYR A 502 4.08 2.41 -36.36
C TYR A 502 5.49 2.47 -36.93
N ASP A 503 5.64 3.16 -38.07
CA ASP A 503 6.96 3.42 -38.64
C ASP A 503 7.72 4.45 -37.82
N TYR A 504 9.00 4.17 -37.55
CA TYR A 504 9.82 4.99 -36.65
C TYR A 504 10.08 6.40 -37.23
N GLU A 505 10.37 6.51 -38.56
CA GLU A 505 10.67 7.82 -39.16
C GLU A 505 9.41 8.70 -39.15
N VAL A 506 8.23 8.11 -39.35
CA VAL A 506 6.94 8.81 -39.24
C VAL A 506 6.68 9.24 -37.81
N ALA A 507 6.89 8.36 -36.83
CA ALA A 507 6.69 8.68 -35.41
C ALA A 507 7.63 9.82 -34.98
N LYS A 508 8.90 9.72 -35.30
CA LYS A 508 9.92 10.72 -35.00
C LYS A 508 9.59 12.09 -35.62
N LYS A 509 9.24 12.13 -36.94
CA LYS A 509 8.82 13.35 -37.61
C LYS A 509 7.60 13.99 -36.96
N ASN A 510 6.61 13.20 -36.65
CA ASN A 510 5.40 13.68 -35.98
C ASN A 510 5.69 14.27 -34.59
N GLU A 511 6.59 13.67 -33.83
CA GLU A 511 7.02 14.24 -32.55
C GLU A 511 7.84 15.51 -32.70
N ASP A 512 8.73 15.62 -33.72
CA ASP A 512 9.47 16.84 -34.02
C ASP A 512 8.50 17.98 -34.33
N GLU A 513 7.52 17.76 -35.21
CA GLU A 513 6.50 18.74 -35.55
C GLU A 513 5.65 19.14 -34.32
N LEU A 514 5.20 18.14 -33.51
CA LEU A 514 4.41 18.38 -32.31
C LEU A 514 5.21 19.20 -31.29
N LEU A 515 6.49 18.90 -31.10
CA LEU A 515 7.38 19.63 -30.21
C LEU A 515 7.52 21.08 -30.65
N GLN A 516 7.74 21.33 -31.95
CA GLN A 516 7.82 22.69 -32.48
C GLN A 516 6.51 23.46 -32.26
N ILE A 517 5.36 22.86 -32.55
CA ILE A 517 4.05 23.48 -32.31
C ILE A 517 3.86 23.78 -30.81
N SER A 518 4.40 22.96 -29.92
CA SER A 518 4.26 23.18 -28.45
C SER A 518 4.90 24.50 -27.98
N PHE A 519 5.86 25.06 -28.73
CA PHE A 519 6.49 26.34 -28.40
C PHE A 519 5.66 27.55 -28.82
N THR A 520 4.66 27.37 -29.66
CA THR A 520 3.74 28.46 -30.04
C THR A 520 2.73 28.79 -28.96
N HIS A 521 2.51 27.88 -27.99
CA HIS A 521 1.47 27.95 -26.98
C HIS A 521 0.02 28.06 -27.54
N ASP A 522 -0.17 27.65 -28.81
CA ASP A 522 -1.49 27.49 -29.41
C ASP A 522 -2.06 26.11 -29.03
N ASP A 523 -2.84 26.06 -28.00
CA ASP A 523 -3.44 24.83 -27.47
C ASP A 523 -4.26 24.08 -28.52
N MET A 524 -4.98 24.81 -29.40
CA MET A 524 -5.81 24.20 -30.45
C MET A 524 -4.94 23.53 -31.51
N ALA A 525 -3.85 24.18 -31.92
CA ALA A 525 -2.91 23.62 -32.90
C ALA A 525 -2.18 22.39 -32.31
N ILE A 526 -1.77 22.45 -31.04
CA ILE A 526 -1.14 21.33 -30.33
C ILE A 526 -2.08 20.12 -30.31
N VAL A 527 -3.31 20.28 -29.80
CA VAL A 527 -4.26 19.18 -29.68
C VAL A 527 -4.70 18.66 -31.04
N LYS A 528 -4.85 19.52 -32.05
CA LYS A 528 -5.11 19.10 -33.43
C LYS A 528 -4.00 18.15 -33.93
N LYS A 529 -2.71 18.51 -33.73
CA LYS A 529 -1.59 17.66 -34.13
C LYS A 529 -1.56 16.35 -33.33
N MET A 530 -1.89 16.39 -32.02
CA MET A 530 -1.99 15.19 -31.21
C MET A 530 -3.07 14.22 -31.74
N LYS A 531 -4.22 14.72 -32.20
CA LYS A 531 -5.29 13.91 -32.84
C LYS A 531 -4.88 13.36 -34.21
N GLU A 532 -4.04 14.06 -34.96
CA GLU A 532 -3.47 13.56 -36.21
C GLU A 532 -2.53 12.36 -35.96
N ILE A 533 -1.72 12.42 -34.89
CA ILE A 533 -0.80 11.34 -34.50
C ILE A 533 -1.57 10.14 -33.92
N VAL A 534 -2.61 10.42 -33.13
CA VAL A 534 -3.44 9.43 -32.42
C VAL A 534 -4.91 9.58 -32.87
N PRO A 535 -5.31 8.96 -34.01
CA PRO A 535 -6.66 9.14 -34.56
C PRO A 535 -7.78 8.64 -33.63
N GLU A 536 -7.48 7.71 -32.72
CA GLU A 536 -8.39 7.22 -31.67
C GLU A 536 -8.65 8.22 -30.56
N TYR A 537 -7.93 9.33 -30.48
CA TYR A 537 -8.15 10.38 -29.49
C TYR A 537 -9.42 11.17 -29.79
N LYS A 538 -10.46 10.94 -28.96
CA LYS A 538 -11.74 11.67 -28.97
C LYS A 538 -11.94 12.38 -27.65
N SER A 539 -11.97 13.72 -27.67
CA SER A 539 -12.10 14.52 -26.44
C SER A 539 -13.47 14.32 -25.77
N GLN A 540 -13.52 14.25 -24.44
CA GLN A 540 -14.76 14.20 -23.68
C GLN A 540 -14.86 15.38 -22.73
N VAL A 541 -16.01 16.05 -22.72
CA VAL A 541 -16.31 17.21 -21.86
C VAL A 541 -15.16 18.24 -21.91
N SER A 542 -14.61 18.52 -23.09
CA SER A 542 -13.43 19.36 -23.28
C SER A 542 -13.65 20.38 -24.39
N LYS A 543 -13.00 21.55 -24.29
CA LYS A 543 -12.97 22.57 -25.34
C LYS A 543 -12.43 22.05 -26.67
N TYR A 544 -11.70 20.93 -26.65
CA TYR A 544 -11.10 20.33 -27.83
C TYR A 544 -12.02 19.37 -28.60
N GLN A 545 -13.26 19.17 -28.15
CA GLN A 545 -14.27 18.36 -28.88
C GLN A 545 -14.55 18.92 -30.28
N VAL A 546 -14.40 20.21 -30.48
CA VAL A 546 -14.55 20.87 -31.81
C VAL A 546 -13.55 20.35 -32.85
N LEU A 547 -12.46 19.70 -32.42
CA LEU A 547 -11.45 19.08 -33.26
C LEU A 547 -11.71 17.59 -33.56
N ASP A 548 -12.76 17.00 -32.98
CA ASP A 548 -13.13 15.60 -33.21
C ASP A 548 -13.75 15.45 -34.61
N LYS A 549 -13.19 14.56 -35.44
CA LYS A 549 -13.70 14.23 -36.77
C LYS A 549 -14.54 12.94 -36.74
#